data_93bf3fbd67ecebde7f62b9e83f379eea
#
_entry.id   93bf3fbd67ecebde7f62b9e83f379eea
#
_cell.length_a   1.000
_cell.length_b   1.000
_cell.length_c   1.000
_cell.angle_alpha   90.00
_cell.angle_beta   90.00
_cell.angle_gamma   90.00
#
_symmetry.space_group_name_H-M   'P 1'
#
loop_
_entity.id
_entity.type
_entity.pdbx_description
1 polymer ?
#
loop_
_entity_poly.entity_id
_entity_poly.type
_entity_poly.pdbx_seq_one_letter_code
_entity_poly.pdbx_strand_id
1 'polypeptide(L)' 'MHADAFVGGERVLLVDDVLATGGTAAAAWDLLERTGADVVAFECVVELAFLDGRSRMGSRPVGALLVVP' A
#
# COMPACT_ATOMS: atom_id res chain seq x y z
N MET A 1 4.11 -11.68 -1.39
CA MET A 1 3.16 -10.59 -1.17
C MET A 1 1.90 -10.82 -1.97
N HIS A 2 0.75 -10.75 -1.33
CA HIS A 2 -0.56 -10.90 -1.96
C HIS A 2 -1.28 -9.56 -1.95
N ALA A 3 -0.83 -8.65 -2.80
CA ALA A 3 -1.51 -7.37 -2.93
C ALA A 3 -2.68 -7.51 -3.89
N ASP A 4 -3.85 -7.04 -3.47
CA ASP A 4 -5.04 -6.99 -4.30
C ASP A 4 -5.39 -5.53 -4.60
N ALA A 5 -5.93 -5.29 -5.77
CA ALA A 5 -6.37 -3.98 -6.19
C ALA A 5 -7.88 -4.00 -6.44
N PHE A 6 -8.59 -3.09 -5.78
CA PHE A 6 -10.03 -2.93 -5.95
C PHE A 6 -10.30 -1.66 -6.74
N VAL A 7 -11.08 -1.80 -7.81
CA VAL A 7 -11.36 -0.71 -8.73
C VAL A 7 -12.78 -0.20 -8.50
N GLY A 8 -12.90 1.09 -8.20
CA GLY A 8 -14.18 1.79 -8.12
C GLY A 8 -14.20 2.94 -9.11
N GLY A 9 -14.77 2.73 -10.31
CA GLY A 9 -14.64 3.67 -11.41
C GLY A 9 -13.22 3.68 -11.93
N GLU A 10 -12.54 4.85 -11.89
CA GLU A 10 -11.14 4.99 -12.31
C GLU A 10 -10.16 4.94 -11.12
N ARG A 11 -10.66 4.72 -9.93
CA ARG A 11 -9.89 4.77 -8.68
C ARG A 11 -9.57 3.38 -8.20
N VAL A 12 -8.35 3.19 -7.69
CA VAL A 12 -7.85 1.88 -7.25
C VAL A 12 -7.43 1.95 -5.78
N LEU A 13 -7.93 1.01 -5.00
CA LEU A 13 -7.47 0.78 -3.63
C LEU A 13 -6.54 -0.43 -3.64
N LEU A 14 -5.30 -0.24 -3.19
CA LEU A 14 -4.32 -1.31 -3.08
C LEU A 14 -4.37 -1.89 -1.66
N VAL A 15 -4.55 -3.20 -1.55
CA VAL A 15 -4.72 -3.88 -0.26
C VAL A 15 -3.73 -5.03 -0.14
N ASP A 16 -3.13 -5.15 1.04
CA ASP A 16 -2.26 -6.28 1.39
C ASP A 16 -2.51 -6.70 2.84
N ASP A 17 -2.01 -7.85 3.24
CA ASP A 17 -2.11 -8.31 4.63
C ASP A 17 -1.10 -7.60 5.54
N VAL A 18 0.13 -7.36 5.09
CA VAL A 18 1.21 -6.81 5.90
C VAL A 18 1.95 -5.68 5.19
N LEU A 19 2.18 -4.58 5.92
CA LEU A 19 3.16 -3.57 5.53
C LEU A 19 4.42 -3.79 6.37
N ALA A 20 5.49 -4.25 5.73
CA ALA A 20 6.79 -4.47 6.35
C ALA A 20 7.75 -3.32 6.01
N THR A 21 8.69 -3.51 5.10
CA THR A 21 9.65 -2.47 4.71
C THR A 21 9.06 -1.41 3.80
N GLY A 22 7.92 -1.67 3.18
CA GLY A 22 7.25 -0.76 2.26
C GLY A 22 7.76 -0.81 0.82
N GLY A 23 8.88 -1.46 0.57
CA GLY A 23 9.46 -1.53 -0.79
C GLY A 23 8.54 -2.20 -1.78
N THR A 24 7.93 -3.33 -1.41
CA THR A 24 7.00 -4.07 -2.29
C THR A 24 5.70 -3.29 -2.51
N ALA A 25 5.16 -2.67 -1.45
CA ALA A 25 3.95 -1.87 -1.56
C ALA A 25 4.17 -0.64 -2.46
N ALA A 26 5.29 0.06 -2.29
CA ALA A 26 5.63 1.20 -3.13
C ALA A 26 5.81 0.79 -4.59
N ALA A 27 6.48 -0.34 -4.84
CA ALA A 27 6.69 -0.84 -6.20
C ALA A 27 5.36 -1.22 -6.87
N ALA A 28 4.46 -1.88 -6.13
CA ALA A 28 3.14 -2.23 -6.64
C ALA A 28 2.31 -0.98 -6.96
N TRP A 29 2.37 0.03 -6.10
CA TRP A 29 1.70 1.31 -6.34
C TRP A 29 2.19 1.96 -7.63
N ASP A 30 3.52 2.07 -7.79
CA ASP A 30 4.12 2.69 -8.96
C ASP A 30 3.79 1.92 -10.24
N LEU A 31 3.79 0.59 -10.17
CA LEU A 31 3.45 -0.24 -11.32
C LEU A 31 2.01 0.00 -11.77
N LEU A 32 1.08 0.07 -10.82
CA LEU A 32 -0.32 0.36 -11.12
C LEU A 32 -0.50 1.74 -11.76
N GLU A 33 0.19 2.75 -11.22
CA GLU A 33 0.11 4.10 -11.77
C GLU A 33 0.67 4.18 -13.21
N ARG A 34 1.68 3.38 -13.52
CA ARG A 34 2.21 3.29 -14.88
C ARG A 34 1.21 2.73 -15.86
N THR A 35 0.23 1.97 -15.41
CA THR A 35 -0.85 1.46 -16.27
C THR A 35 -1.98 2.47 -16.46
N GLY A 36 -1.86 3.66 -15.86
CA GLY A 36 -2.88 4.69 -15.90
C GLY A 36 -3.90 4.64 -14.77
N ALA A 37 -3.70 3.74 -13.80
CA ALA A 37 -4.59 3.64 -12.65
C ALA A 37 -4.37 4.80 -11.68
N ASP A 38 -5.46 5.30 -11.08
CA ASP A 38 -5.41 6.27 -10.00
C ASP A 38 -5.46 5.53 -8.67
N VAL A 39 -4.29 5.23 -8.11
CA VAL A 39 -4.19 4.55 -6.83
C VAL A 39 -4.41 5.57 -5.74
N VAL A 40 -5.47 5.38 -4.94
CA VAL A 40 -5.90 6.38 -3.95
C VAL A 40 -5.35 6.11 -2.56
N ALA A 41 -5.09 4.85 -2.22
CA ALA A 41 -4.56 4.50 -0.91
C ALA A 41 -3.99 3.08 -0.91
N PHE A 42 -3.15 2.81 0.07
CA PHE A 42 -2.72 1.45 0.45
C PHE A 42 -3.30 1.14 1.83
N GLU A 43 -3.97 0.00 1.94
CA GLU A 43 -4.54 -0.48 3.19
C GLU A 43 -3.95 -1.85 3.53
N CYS A 44 -3.60 -2.07 4.79
CA CYS A 44 -3.11 -3.37 5.24
C CYS A 44 -3.78 -3.76 6.55
N VAL A 45 -3.74 -5.06 6.86
CA VAL A 45 -4.25 -5.56 8.14
C VAL A 45 -3.23 -5.26 9.24
N VAL A 46 -1.97 -5.56 9.00
CA VAL A 46 -0.89 -5.39 9.98
C VAL A 46 0.22 -4.53 9.41
N GLU A 47 0.62 -3.51 10.17
CA GLU A 47 1.80 -2.70 9.88
C GLU A 47 2.89 -3.03 10.89
N LEU A 48 4.07 -3.43 10.38
CA LEU A 48 5.26 -3.66 11.21
C LEU A 48 6.05 -2.35 11.26
N ALA A 49 5.67 -1.47 12.19
CA ALA A 49 6.19 -0.10 12.24
C ALA A 49 7.70 -0.04 12.48
N PHE A 50 8.26 -1.04 13.17
CA PHE A 50 9.70 -1.12 13.43
C PHE A 50 10.53 -1.31 12.15
N LEU A 51 9.91 -1.70 11.04
CA LEU A 51 10.57 -1.80 9.74
C LEU A 51 10.44 -0.52 8.90
N ASP A 52 9.70 0.46 9.40
CA ASP A 52 9.55 1.79 8.82
C ASP A 52 9.06 1.81 7.37
N GLY A 53 8.11 0.93 7.06
CA GLY A 53 7.56 0.84 5.71
C GLY A 53 6.85 2.11 5.25
N ARG A 54 6.27 2.89 6.18
CA ARG A 54 5.61 4.15 5.83
C ARG A 54 6.57 5.16 5.21
N SER A 55 7.83 5.19 5.64
CA SER A 55 8.84 6.09 5.03
C SER A 55 9.03 5.78 3.55
N ARG A 56 9.01 4.51 3.17
CA ARG A 56 9.13 4.12 1.77
C ARG A 56 7.87 4.43 0.97
N MET A 57 6.74 4.48 1.62
CA MET A 57 5.49 4.88 0.97
C MET A 57 5.46 6.40 0.71
N GLY A 58 6.27 7.18 1.43
CA GLY A 58 6.35 8.62 1.26
C GLY A 58 5.04 9.30 1.60
N SER A 59 4.54 10.14 0.70
CA SER A 59 3.27 10.86 0.88
C SER A 59 2.04 10.04 0.48
N ARG A 60 2.20 8.79 0.04
CA ARG A 60 1.09 7.93 -0.35
C ARG A 60 0.23 7.63 0.89
N PRO A 61 -1.10 7.77 0.80
CA PRO A 61 -1.98 7.41 1.91
C PRO A 61 -1.87 5.94 2.29
N VAL A 62 -1.64 5.68 3.58
CA VAL A 62 -1.49 4.32 4.14
C VAL A 62 -2.38 4.19 5.36
N GLY A 63 -3.20 3.13 5.38
CA GLY A 63 -3.99 2.75 6.55
C GLY A 63 -3.65 1.34 7.02
N ALA A 64 -3.79 1.09 8.31
CA ALA A 64 -3.60 -0.23 8.91
C ALA A 64 -4.61 -0.45 10.02
N LEU A 65 -5.10 -1.70 10.14
CA LEU A 65 -6.01 -2.06 11.22
C LEU A 65 -5.25 -2.31 12.52
N LEU A 66 -4.03 -2.84 12.44
CA LEU A 66 -3.17 -3.12 13.58
C LEU A 66 -1.76 -2.64 13.28
N VAL A 67 -1.19 -1.87 14.20
CA VAL A 67 0.20 -1.42 14.11
C VAL A 67 1.01 -2.12 15.19
N VAL A 68 2.07 -2.82 14.78
CA VAL A 68 3.03 -3.45 15.69
C VAL A 68 4.24 -2.51 15.80
N PRO A 69 4.49 -1.95 16.99
CA PRO A 69 5.57 -0.98 17.19
C PRO A 69 6.97 -1.60 17.07
#